data_63e96f9e92a0267b43e6cd64b9f1d38a
#
_entry.id   63e96f9e92a0267b43e6cd64b9f1d38a
#
_cell.length_a   1.000
_cell.length_b   1.000
_cell.length_c   1.000
_cell.angle_alpha   90.00
_cell.angle_beta   90.00
_cell.angle_gamma   90.00
#
_symmetry.space_group_name_H-M   'P 1'
#
loop_
_entity.id
_entity.type
_entity.pdbx_description
1 polymer ?
#
loop_
_entity_poly.entity_id
_entity_poly.type
_entity_poly.pdbx_seq_one_letter_code
_entity_poly.pdbx_strand_id
1 'polypeptide(L)'
;MSETRRWHNGCVSVLQSICAVFRQPAAPSIRVPRWIGIPQCPIKLRPITADDEEEWNEVRWRNDAWLHPWESGDPMHGSPMTYNQWMQQMRHNEQTGRGVVFAIDYHEHIVGQI
;
A
#
# COMPACT_ATOMS: atom_id res chain seq x y z
N MET A 1 -41.20 4.54 39.17
CA MET A 1 -40.80 3.64 38.05
C MET A 1 -40.45 4.35 36.73
N SER A 2 -40.46 5.65 36.65
CA SER A 2 -40.15 6.39 35.41
C SER A 2 -38.73 6.98 35.37
N GLU A 3 -37.94 6.89 36.40
CA GLU A 3 -36.58 7.49 36.46
C GLU A 3 -35.44 6.63 35.93
N THR A 4 -35.62 5.32 35.90
CA THR A 4 -34.54 4.40 35.43
C THR A 4 -34.34 4.36 33.90
N ARG A 5 -35.28 4.87 33.11
CA ARG A 5 -35.15 4.90 31.64
C ARG A 5 -34.40 6.12 31.09
N ARG A 6 -34.22 7.16 31.88
CA ARG A 6 -33.59 8.41 31.44
C ARG A 6 -32.05 8.33 31.46
N TRP A 7 -31.47 7.48 32.29
CA TRP A 7 -30.03 7.33 32.41
C TRP A 7 -29.41 6.47 31.32
N HIS A 8 -30.14 5.52 30.73
CA HIS A 8 -29.62 4.68 29.66
C HIS A 8 -29.43 5.42 28.35
N ASN A 9 -30.31 6.36 28.02
CA ASN A 9 -30.20 7.08 26.74
C ASN A 9 -29.10 8.14 26.74
N GLY A 10 -28.76 8.71 27.88
CA GLY A 10 -27.67 9.69 28.00
C GLY A 10 -26.28 9.07 27.86
N CYS A 11 -26.07 7.89 28.42
CA CYS A 11 -24.77 7.20 28.38
C CYS A 11 -24.42 6.69 26.98
N VAL A 12 -25.41 6.18 26.24
CA VAL A 12 -25.21 5.70 24.87
C VAL A 12 -24.90 6.86 23.92
N SER A 13 -25.55 8.02 24.11
CA SER A 13 -25.30 9.21 23.31
C SER A 13 -23.90 9.78 23.51
N VAL A 14 -23.40 9.82 24.74
CA VAL A 14 -22.05 10.30 25.07
C VAL A 14 -20.98 9.38 24.51
N LEU A 15 -21.15 8.05 24.64
CA LEU A 15 -20.23 7.06 24.08
C LEU A 15 -20.19 7.12 22.55
N GLN A 16 -21.31 7.30 21.89
CA GLN A 16 -21.38 7.48 20.44
C GLN A 16 -20.66 8.76 19.98
N SER A 17 -20.82 9.85 20.76
CA SER A 17 -20.12 11.12 20.46
C SER A 17 -18.60 11.00 20.67
N ILE A 18 -18.15 10.30 21.70
CA ILE A 18 -16.73 10.04 21.96
C ILE A 18 -16.14 9.16 20.85
N CYS A 19 -16.84 8.12 20.41
CA CYS A 19 -16.40 7.28 19.28
C CYS A 19 -16.33 8.04 17.96
N ALA A 20 -17.20 9.03 17.75
CA ALA A 20 -17.17 9.87 16.55
C ALA A 20 -15.97 10.81 16.52
N VAL A 21 -15.52 11.31 17.67
CA VAL A 21 -14.34 12.20 17.78
C VAL A 21 -13.03 11.43 17.49
N PHE A 22 -12.96 10.14 17.83
CA PHE A 22 -11.80 9.29 17.57
C PHE A 22 -11.81 8.59 16.20
N ARG A 23 -12.89 8.68 15.44
CA ARG A 23 -12.94 8.23 14.05
C ARG A 23 -12.18 9.20 13.18
N GLN A 24 -10.89 8.98 12.99
CA GLN A 24 -10.17 9.65 11.93
C GLN A 24 -10.84 9.32 10.60
N PRO A 25 -11.14 10.32 9.76
CA PRO A 25 -11.64 10.07 8.43
C PRO A 25 -10.64 9.18 7.70
N ALA A 26 -11.11 8.10 7.08
CA ALA A 26 -10.27 7.24 6.28
C ALA A 26 -9.59 8.10 5.20
N ALA A 27 -8.28 7.96 5.06
CA ALA A 27 -7.55 8.64 3.99
C ALA A 27 -8.16 8.23 2.63
N PRO A 28 -8.31 9.17 1.69
CA PRO A 28 -8.84 8.85 0.38
C PRO A 28 -7.92 7.87 -0.33
N SER A 29 -8.51 6.96 -1.11
CA SER A 29 -7.73 6.06 -1.97
C SER A 29 -6.92 6.85 -3.00
N ILE A 30 -5.71 6.37 -3.30
CA ILE A 30 -4.85 6.98 -4.31
C ILE A 30 -5.36 6.56 -5.70
N ARG A 31 -5.59 7.54 -6.56
CA ARG A 31 -5.92 7.28 -7.96
C ARG A 31 -4.62 7.10 -8.75
N VAL A 32 -4.29 5.86 -9.09
CA VAL A 32 -3.04 5.52 -9.78
C VAL A 32 -3.18 5.77 -11.28
N PRO A 33 -2.34 6.61 -11.91
CA PRO A 33 -2.36 6.81 -13.35
C PRO A 33 -1.83 5.56 -14.09
N ARG A 34 -2.28 5.37 -15.35
CA ARG A 34 -1.82 4.25 -16.19
C ARG A 34 -0.33 4.32 -16.51
N TRP A 35 0.20 5.52 -16.63
CA TRP A 35 1.63 5.79 -16.83
C TRP A 35 1.94 7.25 -16.53
N ILE A 36 3.16 7.50 -16.16
CA ILE A 36 3.74 8.83 -15.99
C ILE A 36 5.02 8.85 -16.82
N GLY A 37 5.16 9.80 -17.73
CA GLY A 37 6.35 9.92 -18.56
C GLY A 37 6.67 11.38 -18.84
N ILE A 38 7.88 11.60 -19.32
CA ILE A 38 8.39 12.91 -19.75
C ILE A 38 8.62 12.83 -21.25
N PRO A 39 8.19 13.84 -22.05
CA PRO A 39 8.47 13.88 -23.48
C PRO A 39 9.96 13.66 -23.76
N GLN A 40 10.27 12.85 -24.78
CA GLN A 40 11.64 12.52 -25.21
C GLN A 40 12.48 11.73 -24.19
N CYS A 41 11.88 11.25 -23.09
CA CYS A 41 12.52 10.36 -22.15
C CYS A 41 12.02 8.92 -22.38
N PRO A 42 12.93 7.93 -22.54
CA PRO A 42 12.53 6.53 -22.73
C PRO A 42 12.03 5.87 -21.46
N ILE A 43 12.17 6.52 -20.29
CA ILE A 43 11.71 6.03 -19.01
C ILE A 43 10.28 6.49 -18.76
N LYS A 44 9.43 5.57 -18.32
CA LYS A 44 8.09 5.87 -17.81
C LYS A 44 7.84 5.12 -16.52
N LEU A 45 6.97 5.66 -15.68
CA LEU A 45 6.46 4.98 -14.51
C LEU A 45 5.10 4.41 -14.85
N ARG A 46 4.85 3.18 -14.48
CA ARG A 46 3.55 2.51 -14.63
C ARG A 46 3.23 1.65 -13.42
N PRO A 47 1.95 1.36 -13.18
CA PRO A 47 1.58 0.40 -12.15
C PRO A 47 2.23 -0.96 -12.40
N ILE A 48 2.62 -1.63 -11.32
CA ILE A 48 3.09 -3.01 -11.37
C ILE A 48 1.86 -3.92 -11.45
N THR A 49 1.94 -4.96 -12.29
CA THR A 49 0.86 -5.91 -12.52
C THR A 49 1.29 -7.34 -12.19
N ALA A 50 0.34 -8.28 -12.20
CA ALA A 50 0.64 -9.69 -11.98
C ALA A 50 1.58 -10.29 -13.05
N ASP A 51 1.53 -9.76 -14.27
CA ASP A 51 2.37 -10.22 -15.39
C ASP A 51 3.84 -9.82 -15.26
N ASP A 52 4.14 -8.90 -14.35
CA ASP A 52 5.50 -8.41 -14.09
C ASP A 52 6.31 -9.31 -13.14
N GLU A 53 5.73 -10.35 -12.58
CA GLU A 53 6.34 -11.15 -11.51
C GLU A 53 7.73 -11.70 -11.87
N GLU A 54 7.87 -12.27 -13.06
CA GLU A 54 9.13 -12.88 -13.49
C GLU A 54 10.24 -11.85 -13.62
N GLU A 55 9.97 -10.77 -14.36
CA GLU A 55 10.95 -9.70 -14.59
C GLU A 55 11.26 -8.92 -13.30
N TRP A 56 10.27 -8.70 -12.44
CA TRP A 56 10.45 -8.07 -11.14
C TRP A 56 11.37 -8.90 -10.23
N ASN A 57 11.15 -10.22 -10.18
CA ASN A 57 12.00 -11.13 -9.41
C ASN A 57 13.43 -11.16 -9.96
N GLU A 58 13.61 -11.17 -11.29
CA GLU A 58 14.91 -11.14 -11.93
C GLU A 58 15.71 -9.88 -11.57
N VAL A 59 15.09 -8.71 -11.68
CA VAL A 59 15.71 -7.43 -11.33
C VAL A 59 16.11 -7.41 -9.85
N ARG A 60 15.25 -7.86 -8.95
CA ARG A 60 15.55 -7.93 -7.52
C ARG A 60 16.69 -8.88 -7.23
N TRP A 61 16.65 -10.08 -7.79
CA TRP A 61 17.70 -11.08 -7.58
C TRP A 61 19.07 -10.59 -8.09
N ARG A 62 19.10 -9.94 -9.23
CA ARG A 62 20.33 -9.34 -9.79
C ARG A 62 20.93 -8.27 -8.87
N ASN A 63 20.09 -7.58 -8.11
CA ASN A 63 20.47 -6.51 -7.20
C ASN A 63 20.45 -6.92 -5.72
N ASP A 64 20.30 -8.19 -5.41
CA ASP A 64 20.11 -8.69 -4.05
C ASP A 64 21.21 -8.24 -3.08
N ALA A 65 22.46 -8.33 -3.48
CA ALA A 65 23.59 -7.92 -2.65
C ALA A 65 23.53 -6.44 -2.22
N TRP A 66 22.92 -5.60 -3.05
CA TRP A 66 22.73 -4.18 -2.76
C TRP A 66 21.42 -3.89 -2.01
N LEU A 67 20.35 -4.60 -2.34
CA LEU A 67 19.03 -4.41 -1.74
C LEU A 67 18.90 -5.03 -0.35
N HIS A 68 19.49 -6.20 -0.15
CA HIS A 68 19.32 -7.00 1.07
C HIS A 68 19.57 -6.23 2.38
N PRO A 69 20.58 -5.35 2.51
CA PRO A 69 20.79 -4.57 3.73
C PRO A 69 19.67 -3.57 4.04
N TRP A 70 18.89 -3.19 3.04
CA TRP A 70 17.81 -2.18 3.14
C TRP A 70 16.42 -2.80 3.22
N GLU A 71 16.30 -4.07 2.90
CA GLU A 71 15.06 -4.80 3.04
C GLU A 71 14.92 -5.29 4.47
N SER A 72 14.04 -4.64 5.22
CA SER A 72 13.66 -5.10 6.54
C SER A 72 12.80 -6.37 6.43
N GLY A 73 13.46 -7.50 6.18
CA GLY A 73 12.88 -8.78 6.54
C GLY A 73 12.84 -8.87 8.06
N ASP A 74 11.72 -9.27 8.65
CA ASP A 74 11.69 -9.61 10.05
C ASP A 74 12.58 -10.85 10.26
N PRO A 75 13.79 -10.72 10.84
CA PRO A 75 14.71 -11.83 11.00
C PRO A 75 14.20 -12.89 11.98
N MET A 76 13.12 -12.58 12.72
CA MET A 76 12.59 -13.44 13.77
C MET A 76 11.36 -14.27 13.35
N HIS A 77 10.60 -13.88 12.31
CA HIS A 77 9.29 -14.47 12.02
C HIS A 77 8.93 -14.62 10.54
N GLY A 78 9.84 -14.37 9.60
CA GLY A 78 9.44 -14.18 8.22
C GLY A 78 9.95 -15.19 7.20
N SER A 79 9.08 -16.06 6.71
CA SER A 79 9.18 -16.50 5.33
C SER A 79 9.12 -15.27 4.42
N PRO A 80 9.96 -15.16 3.39
CA PRO A 80 9.90 -14.04 2.46
C PRO A 80 8.49 -13.96 1.84
N MET A 81 7.95 -12.74 1.79
CA MET A 81 6.64 -12.47 1.22
C MET A 81 6.63 -12.88 -0.26
N THR A 82 5.61 -13.61 -0.69
CA THR A 82 5.43 -13.94 -2.10
C THR A 82 5.08 -12.68 -2.90
N TYR A 83 5.30 -12.71 -4.21
CA TYR A 83 4.92 -11.61 -5.10
C TYR A 83 3.43 -11.25 -4.97
N ASN A 84 2.54 -12.25 -4.91
CA ASN A 84 1.11 -12.01 -4.75
C ASN A 84 0.77 -11.34 -3.41
N GLN A 85 1.39 -11.76 -2.32
CA GLN A 85 1.21 -11.13 -1.01
C GLN A 85 1.70 -9.69 -1.02
N TRP A 86 2.85 -9.44 -1.64
CA TRP A 86 3.38 -8.10 -1.82
C TRP A 86 2.44 -7.22 -2.66
N MET A 87 1.91 -7.73 -3.77
CA MET A 87 0.93 -7.03 -4.61
C MET A 87 -0.35 -6.69 -3.84
N GLN A 88 -0.86 -7.61 -3.03
CA GLN A 88 -2.04 -7.36 -2.18
C GLN A 88 -1.75 -6.24 -1.18
N GLN A 89 -0.58 -6.23 -0.57
CA GLN A 89 -0.17 -5.16 0.35
C GLN A 89 -0.09 -3.80 -0.36
N MET A 90 0.47 -3.76 -1.57
CA MET A 90 0.55 -2.52 -2.36
C MET A 90 -0.85 -2.01 -2.73
N ARG A 91 -1.76 -2.88 -3.17
CA ARG A 91 -3.16 -2.51 -3.44
C ARG A 91 -3.88 -1.99 -2.19
N HIS A 92 -3.64 -2.60 -1.05
CA HIS A 92 -4.17 -2.12 0.22
C HIS A 92 -3.64 -0.72 0.57
N ASN A 93 -2.36 -0.46 0.35
CA ASN A 93 -1.76 0.86 0.58
C ASN A 93 -2.37 1.93 -0.33
N GLU A 94 -2.63 1.62 -1.60
CA GLU A 94 -3.31 2.52 -2.55
C GLU A 94 -4.74 2.84 -2.07
N GLN A 95 -5.48 1.82 -1.67
CA GLN A 95 -6.86 1.97 -1.20
C GLN A 95 -6.99 2.77 0.09
N THR A 96 -5.99 2.69 0.95
CA THR A 96 -5.95 3.37 2.26
C THR A 96 -5.18 4.69 2.22
N GLY A 97 -4.74 5.15 1.04
CA GLY A 97 -4.01 6.41 0.87
C GLY A 97 -2.61 6.43 1.48
N ARG A 98 -2.02 5.28 1.75
CA ARG A 98 -0.69 5.17 2.37
C ARG A 98 0.45 5.36 1.39
N GLY A 99 0.26 4.94 0.16
CA GLY A 99 1.27 5.07 -0.88
C GLY A 99 0.96 4.26 -2.12
N VAL A 100 1.76 4.46 -3.14
CA VAL A 100 1.70 3.73 -4.41
C VAL A 100 3.12 3.37 -4.82
N VAL A 101 3.28 2.23 -5.46
CA VAL A 101 4.55 1.78 -6.03
C VAL A 101 4.40 1.70 -7.54
N PHE A 102 5.33 2.29 -8.25
CA PHE A 102 5.42 2.24 -9.70
C PHE A 102 6.61 1.39 -10.15
N ALA A 103 6.43 0.63 -11.23
CA ALA A 103 7.54 0.10 -12.00
C ALA A 103 8.22 1.26 -12.75
N ILE A 104 9.54 1.27 -12.73
CA ILE A 104 10.35 2.08 -13.62
C ILE A 104 10.54 1.26 -14.90
N ASP A 105 9.85 1.67 -15.95
CA ASP A 105 9.84 0.98 -17.24
C ASP A 105 10.78 1.68 -18.22
N TYR A 106 11.66 0.91 -18.82
CA TYR A 106 12.57 1.34 -19.88
C TYR A 106 12.41 0.42 -21.07
N HIS A 107 11.89 0.95 -22.19
CA HIS A 107 11.61 0.17 -23.41
C HIS A 107 10.80 -1.12 -23.12
N GLU A 108 9.71 -1.00 -22.35
CA GLU A 108 8.82 -2.11 -21.98
C GLU A 108 9.42 -3.15 -21.02
N HIS A 109 10.58 -2.85 -20.44
CA HIS A 109 11.24 -3.69 -19.42
C HIS A 109 11.27 -2.98 -18.08
N ILE A 110 11.05 -3.73 -17.01
CA ILE A 110 11.22 -3.23 -15.65
C ILE A 110 12.72 -3.12 -15.36
N VAL A 111 13.15 -1.93 -14.97
CA VAL A 111 14.53 -1.69 -14.53
C VAL A 111 14.63 -1.33 -13.04
N GLY A 112 13.51 -1.14 -12.38
CA GLY A 112 13.41 -0.84 -10.96
C GLY A 112 12.00 -0.49 -10.53
N GLN A 113 11.89 0.00 -9.29
CA GLN A 113 10.63 0.46 -8.71
C GLN A 113 10.85 1.71 -7.86
N ILE A 114 9.80 2.49 -7.68
CA ILE A 114 9.78 3.70 -6.85
C ILE A 114 8.44 3.85 -6.14
#